data_ff59ca8cde8ada7e9b87804e559ba5ff
#
_entry.id   ff59ca8cde8ada7e9b87804e559ba5ff
#
_cell.length_a   1.000
_cell.length_b   1.000
_cell.length_c   1.000
_cell.angle_alpha   90.00
_cell.angle_beta   90.00
_cell.angle_gamma   90.00
#
_symmetry.space_group_name_H-M   'P 1'
#
loop_
_entity.id
_entity.type
_entity.pdbx_description
1 polymer ?
#
loop_
_entity_poly.entity_id
_entity_poly.type
_entity_poly.pdbx_seq_one_letter_code
_entity_poly.pdbx_strand_id
1 'polypeptide(L)'
;SKAFDKVWHPGLLFKLRQLGISDNIVAWIDSYLSNRSQRVIIHGQSSSWLPLKAGVPQGSILGPLLFLIYVNDIVDNLTCDVRLFADDTSLLEIVNNPIESSNHLNTNLSFIQNWGKLWRVIFNALKSLSVIFSAKLIKPRHPPVRLGDSDIPEADTHTHLGLTLSHNLSWRAHITRITNKANQRIALLRRFKYKLSRKALSKLYLSMIRPILEYGCVLFDNCGQGLSDLLESIQFEAAKICTGALRHTSRVNLLRELGWPTLATRRKYFKLVLFYKMYHKLTPPYLSNLVPPSFHGRNLRQPSSSVRPIKCRTNRLENSFLPDAIKQWNNLPSDIRDSISLQIFKSKLKATLLAVDDVPDYFSHGNRFANICHTQLRLGFSKLNFDLHKVHIIPNPTCSCTYPTENLEHFLFFCPLYSVHRKNLFDSIFPILAPGVHPNLIIHIASDRLIEILLFGSKELSDHLNIHICEALQKYIVDTRRFLY
;
A
#
# COMPACT_ATOMS: atom_id res chain seq x y z
N SER A 1 26.02 -8.74 -9.57
CA SER A 1 26.12 -7.56 -8.72
C SER A 1 27.13 -6.55 -9.27
N LYS A 2 26.83 -5.28 -9.23
CA LYS A 2 27.54 -4.20 -9.92
C LYS A 2 27.44 -4.31 -11.45
N ALA A 3 26.29 -4.71 -11.97
CA ALA A 3 26.10 -4.94 -13.41
C ALA A 3 26.34 -3.64 -14.22
N PHE A 4 25.81 -2.51 -13.75
CA PHE A 4 26.03 -1.19 -14.35
C PHE A 4 27.49 -0.78 -14.37
N ASP A 5 28.29 -1.17 -13.37
CA ASP A 5 29.71 -0.81 -13.28
C ASP A 5 30.62 -1.69 -14.17
N LYS A 6 30.05 -2.72 -14.81
CA LYS A 6 30.80 -3.70 -15.61
C LYS A 6 30.48 -3.69 -17.10
N VAL A 7 29.67 -2.76 -17.57
CA VAL A 7 29.37 -2.62 -19.00
C VAL A 7 30.67 -2.36 -19.76
N TRP A 8 31.02 -3.25 -20.70
CA TRP A 8 32.21 -3.12 -21.51
C TRP A 8 31.96 -2.09 -22.62
N HIS A 9 32.66 -0.94 -22.58
CA HIS A 9 32.44 0.19 -23.51
C HIS A 9 32.55 -0.19 -24.97
N PRO A 10 33.64 -0.87 -25.45
CA PRO A 10 33.72 -1.24 -26.84
C PRO A 10 32.58 -2.16 -27.31
N GLY A 11 32.14 -3.09 -26.46
CA GLY A 11 30.99 -3.94 -26.74
C GLY A 11 29.67 -3.18 -26.84
N LEU A 12 29.46 -2.20 -25.95
CA LEU A 12 28.29 -1.32 -25.99
C LEU A 12 28.28 -0.48 -27.29
N LEU A 13 29.40 0.13 -27.65
CA LEU A 13 29.53 0.93 -28.88
C LEU A 13 29.30 0.07 -30.13
N PHE A 14 29.79 -1.18 -30.12
CA PHE A 14 29.51 -2.13 -31.19
C PHE A 14 28.00 -2.39 -31.32
N LYS A 15 27.31 -2.69 -30.23
CA LYS A 15 25.83 -2.92 -30.22
C LYS A 15 25.05 -1.70 -30.69
N LEU A 16 25.48 -0.50 -30.33
CA LEU A 16 24.83 0.73 -30.78
C LEU A 16 24.91 0.86 -32.32
N ARG A 17 26.08 0.53 -32.93
CA ARG A 17 26.23 0.51 -34.40
C ARG A 17 25.36 -0.55 -35.05
N GLN A 18 25.28 -1.75 -34.45
CA GLN A 18 24.41 -2.83 -34.92
C GLN A 18 22.92 -2.46 -34.93
N LEU A 19 22.51 -1.61 -34.01
CA LEU A 19 21.15 -1.04 -33.92
C LEU A 19 20.90 0.10 -34.91
N GLY A 20 21.87 0.44 -35.77
CA GLY A 20 21.74 1.50 -36.76
C GLY A 20 21.84 2.91 -36.19
N ILE A 21 22.39 3.07 -34.99
CA ILE A 21 22.64 4.39 -34.40
C ILE A 21 23.76 5.07 -35.20
N SER A 22 23.57 6.32 -35.58
CA SER A 22 24.54 7.07 -36.40
C SER A 22 25.89 7.24 -35.69
N ASP A 23 26.98 7.22 -36.48
CA ASP A 23 28.34 7.30 -35.95
C ASP A 23 28.59 8.56 -35.12
N ASN A 24 27.94 9.67 -35.42
CA ASN A 24 28.04 10.91 -34.64
C ASN A 24 27.50 10.72 -33.20
N ILE A 25 26.38 10.02 -33.05
CA ILE A 25 25.79 9.72 -31.74
C ILE A 25 26.67 8.69 -31.01
N VAL A 26 27.17 7.66 -31.73
CA VAL A 26 28.07 6.67 -31.14
C VAL A 26 29.36 7.31 -30.66
N ALA A 27 29.96 8.24 -31.41
CA ALA A 27 31.14 8.99 -31.02
C ALA A 27 30.86 9.89 -29.82
N TRP A 28 29.69 10.50 -29.76
CA TRP A 28 29.26 11.29 -28.58
C TRP A 28 29.12 10.42 -27.34
N ILE A 29 28.51 9.23 -27.46
CA ILE A 29 28.39 8.28 -26.33
C ILE A 29 29.77 7.77 -25.91
N ASP A 30 30.68 7.52 -26.85
CA ASP A 30 32.07 7.12 -26.57
C ASP A 30 32.78 8.23 -25.73
N SER A 31 32.69 9.48 -26.17
CA SER A 31 33.22 10.62 -25.44
C SER A 31 32.59 10.74 -24.04
N TYR A 32 31.28 10.50 -23.93
CA TYR A 32 30.56 10.52 -22.64
C TYR A 32 31.05 9.45 -21.67
N LEU A 33 31.45 8.28 -22.16
CA LEU A 33 31.92 7.15 -21.34
C LEU A 33 33.42 7.20 -21.06
N SER A 34 34.20 7.85 -21.92
CA SER A 34 35.66 7.88 -21.89
C SER A 34 36.20 8.90 -20.86
N ASN A 35 37.45 8.68 -20.45
CA ASN A 35 38.22 9.59 -19.57
C ASN A 35 37.52 9.94 -18.24
N ARG A 36 36.71 9.04 -17.72
CA ARG A 36 36.02 9.24 -16.44
C ARG A 36 36.83 8.71 -15.29
N SER A 37 36.71 9.38 -14.15
CA SER A 37 37.30 8.93 -12.89
C SER A 37 36.30 9.09 -11.75
N GLN A 38 36.52 8.36 -10.65
CA GLN A 38 35.69 8.41 -9.43
C GLN A 38 36.54 8.47 -8.18
N ARG A 39 35.98 9.04 -7.14
CA ARG A 39 36.50 8.98 -5.76
C ARG A 39 35.38 8.80 -4.76
N VAL A 40 35.68 8.27 -3.58
CA VAL A 40 34.75 8.14 -2.47
C VAL A 40 34.95 9.31 -1.50
N ILE A 41 33.86 9.88 -1.01
CA ILE A 41 33.87 10.94 0.02
C ILE A 41 33.06 10.43 1.21
N ILE A 42 33.67 10.38 2.40
CA ILE A 42 33.02 9.98 3.65
C ILE A 42 33.40 11.02 4.72
N HIS A 43 32.40 11.61 5.35
CA HIS A 43 32.60 12.65 6.39
C HIS A 43 33.59 13.76 5.99
N GLY A 44 33.56 14.19 4.73
CA GLY A 44 34.45 15.23 4.20
C GLY A 44 35.85 14.76 3.79
N GLN A 45 36.23 13.53 4.09
CA GLN A 45 37.48 12.91 3.63
C GLN A 45 37.28 12.27 2.25
N SER A 46 38.24 12.52 1.34
CA SER A 46 38.18 12.02 -0.04
C SER A 46 39.28 10.97 -0.26
N SER A 47 38.93 9.88 -0.96
CA SER A 47 39.94 8.98 -1.51
C SER A 47 40.66 9.58 -2.70
N SER A 48 41.75 8.95 -3.14
CA SER A 48 42.37 9.25 -4.44
C SER A 48 41.37 9.02 -5.60
N TRP A 49 41.62 9.70 -6.70
CA TRP A 49 40.89 9.50 -7.96
C TRP A 49 41.33 8.19 -8.61
N LEU A 50 40.38 7.39 -9.05
CA LEU A 50 40.59 6.15 -9.79
C LEU A 50 39.89 6.24 -11.16
N PRO A 51 40.60 5.88 -12.26
CA PRO A 51 40.00 5.89 -13.59
C PRO A 51 38.94 4.81 -13.74
N LEU A 52 37.85 5.11 -14.45
CA LEU A 52 36.81 4.17 -14.82
C LEU A 52 37.08 3.61 -16.22
N LYS A 53 37.31 2.29 -16.32
CA LYS A 53 37.58 1.58 -17.58
C LYS A 53 36.36 0.83 -18.13
N ALA A 54 35.27 0.80 -17.40
CA ALA A 54 34.03 0.14 -17.73
C ALA A 54 32.86 0.73 -16.95
N GLY A 55 31.66 0.37 -17.32
CA GLY A 55 30.42 0.75 -16.63
C GLY A 55 29.74 1.98 -17.23
N VAL A 56 28.47 2.13 -16.89
CA VAL A 56 27.65 3.29 -17.24
C VAL A 56 27.38 4.12 -15.99
N PRO A 57 27.39 5.47 -16.07
CA PRO A 57 27.25 6.33 -14.90
C PRO A 57 25.91 6.12 -14.19
N GLN A 58 25.95 5.65 -12.94
CA GLN A 58 24.76 5.53 -12.09
C GLN A 58 24.25 6.93 -11.69
N GLY A 59 22.95 7.13 -11.75
CA GLY A 59 22.31 8.42 -11.50
C GLY A 59 22.23 9.35 -12.72
N SER A 60 22.75 8.94 -13.90
CA SER A 60 22.53 9.63 -15.16
C SER A 60 21.23 9.13 -15.83
N ILE A 61 20.67 9.94 -16.73
CA ILE A 61 19.49 9.57 -17.53
C ILE A 61 19.86 8.47 -18.56
N LEU A 62 21.05 8.55 -19.14
CA LEU A 62 21.52 7.62 -20.19
C LEU A 62 21.97 6.27 -19.62
N GLY A 63 22.49 6.23 -18.39
CA GLY A 63 23.02 5.00 -17.80
C GLY A 63 22.07 3.79 -17.89
N PRO A 64 20.83 3.90 -17.43
CA PRO A 64 19.85 2.82 -17.53
C PRO A 64 19.56 2.40 -18.98
N LEU A 65 19.42 3.36 -19.89
CA LEU A 65 19.16 3.08 -21.31
C LEU A 65 20.33 2.31 -21.96
N LEU A 66 21.56 2.79 -21.76
CA LEU A 66 22.78 2.15 -22.30
C LEU A 66 22.95 0.74 -21.71
N PHE A 67 22.62 0.55 -20.42
CA PHE A 67 22.63 -0.79 -19.82
C PHE A 67 21.61 -1.72 -20.47
N LEU A 68 20.36 -1.25 -20.69
CA LEU A 68 19.32 -2.05 -21.34
C LEU A 68 19.73 -2.43 -22.77
N ILE A 69 20.29 -1.50 -23.54
CA ILE A 69 20.82 -1.80 -24.89
C ILE A 69 21.91 -2.86 -24.82
N TYR A 70 22.79 -2.78 -23.81
CA TYR A 70 23.88 -3.73 -23.64
C TYR A 70 23.44 -5.15 -23.36
N VAL A 71 22.34 -5.35 -22.59
CA VAL A 71 21.87 -6.68 -22.17
C VAL A 71 20.71 -7.22 -22.98
N ASN A 72 20.12 -6.43 -23.88
CA ASN A 72 18.85 -6.77 -24.54
C ASN A 72 18.93 -8.07 -25.37
N ASP A 73 20.04 -8.36 -25.99
CA ASP A 73 20.26 -9.55 -26.84
C ASP A 73 20.61 -10.82 -26.06
N ILE A 74 20.63 -10.78 -24.73
CA ILE A 74 20.83 -11.99 -23.90
C ILE A 74 19.73 -13.03 -24.12
N VAL A 75 18.56 -12.59 -24.58
CA VAL A 75 17.40 -13.46 -24.83
C VAL A 75 17.45 -14.13 -26.20
N ASP A 76 18.34 -13.68 -27.10
CA ASP A 76 18.48 -14.26 -28.40
C ASP A 76 18.97 -15.71 -28.26
N ASN A 77 18.36 -16.63 -29.00
CA ASN A 77 18.60 -18.07 -28.93
C ASN A 77 18.12 -18.80 -27.66
N LEU A 78 17.40 -18.14 -26.76
CA LEU A 78 16.75 -18.83 -25.65
C LEU A 78 15.38 -19.38 -26.09
N THR A 79 15.10 -20.61 -25.70
CA THR A 79 13.87 -21.34 -26.07
C THR A 79 12.88 -21.44 -24.90
N CYS A 80 13.30 -21.13 -23.67
CA CYS A 80 12.42 -21.02 -22.51
C CYS A 80 11.82 -19.61 -22.38
N ASP A 81 10.78 -19.48 -21.58
CA ASP A 81 10.24 -18.16 -21.24
C ASP A 81 11.24 -17.35 -20.41
N VAL A 82 11.57 -16.14 -20.86
CA VAL A 82 12.53 -15.24 -20.18
C VAL A 82 11.87 -13.93 -19.79
N ARG A 83 12.24 -13.42 -18.63
CA ARG A 83 11.84 -12.09 -18.16
C ARG A 83 13.08 -11.34 -17.69
N LEU A 84 13.28 -10.16 -18.23
CA LEU A 84 14.36 -9.25 -17.86
C LEU A 84 13.82 -8.06 -17.10
N PHE A 85 14.50 -7.68 -16.04
CA PHE A 85 14.29 -6.42 -15.33
C PHE A 85 15.64 -5.86 -14.90
N ALA A 86 16.16 -4.91 -15.64
CA ALA A 86 17.53 -4.42 -15.51
C ALA A 86 18.54 -5.59 -15.52
N ASP A 87 19.26 -5.82 -14.41
CA ASP A 87 20.22 -6.92 -14.26
C ASP A 87 19.61 -8.24 -13.76
N ASP A 88 18.34 -8.22 -13.34
CA ASP A 88 17.62 -9.43 -12.93
C ASP A 88 17.11 -10.19 -14.16
N THR A 89 17.62 -11.41 -14.35
CA THR A 89 17.20 -12.33 -15.43
C THR A 89 16.47 -13.52 -14.81
N SER A 90 15.25 -13.80 -15.27
CA SER A 90 14.44 -14.93 -14.80
C SER A 90 14.09 -15.83 -15.99
N LEU A 91 14.39 -17.11 -15.88
CA LEU A 91 13.98 -18.15 -16.79
C LEU A 91 12.81 -18.91 -16.19
N LEU A 92 11.81 -19.20 -16.99
CA LEU A 92 10.58 -19.88 -16.57
C LEU A 92 10.37 -21.11 -17.48
N GLU A 93 10.03 -22.23 -16.86
CA GLU A 93 9.74 -23.48 -17.55
C GLU A 93 8.52 -24.17 -16.95
N ILE A 94 7.63 -24.67 -17.80
CA ILE A 94 6.48 -25.49 -17.37
C ILE A 94 6.95 -26.94 -17.28
N VAL A 95 6.94 -27.48 -16.06
CA VAL A 95 7.47 -28.81 -15.78
C VAL A 95 6.41 -29.88 -16.03
N ASN A 96 6.51 -30.58 -17.17
CA ASN A 96 5.78 -31.83 -17.44
C ASN A 96 6.63 -33.04 -17.04
N ASN A 97 7.90 -33.05 -17.42
CA ASN A 97 8.90 -34.04 -17.04
C ASN A 97 10.10 -33.32 -16.37
N PRO A 98 10.43 -33.65 -15.11
CA PRO A 98 11.52 -32.98 -14.41
C PRO A 98 12.88 -33.08 -15.07
N ILE A 99 13.21 -34.22 -15.68
CA ILE A 99 14.51 -34.44 -16.33
C ILE A 99 14.62 -33.59 -17.60
N GLU A 100 13.61 -33.64 -18.47
CA GLU A 100 13.57 -32.86 -19.71
C GLU A 100 13.62 -31.36 -19.42
N SER A 101 12.82 -30.88 -18.46
CA SER A 101 12.78 -29.48 -18.09
C SER A 101 14.11 -28.99 -17.51
N SER A 102 14.78 -29.81 -16.68
CA SER A 102 16.10 -29.47 -16.16
C SER A 102 17.16 -29.42 -17.27
N ASN A 103 17.13 -30.37 -18.20
CA ASN A 103 18.04 -30.37 -19.35
C ASN A 103 17.80 -29.18 -20.27
N HIS A 104 16.54 -28.83 -20.51
CA HIS A 104 16.15 -27.65 -21.30
C HIS A 104 16.64 -26.35 -20.67
N LEU A 105 16.43 -26.18 -19.34
CA LEU A 105 16.96 -25.03 -18.60
C LEU A 105 18.49 -24.99 -18.62
N ASN A 106 19.18 -26.13 -18.47
CA ASN A 106 20.64 -26.20 -18.51
C ASN A 106 21.19 -25.81 -19.91
N THR A 107 20.50 -26.20 -20.97
CA THR A 107 20.85 -25.76 -22.34
C THR A 107 20.72 -24.23 -22.48
N ASN A 108 19.62 -23.66 -22.03
CA ASN A 108 19.42 -22.19 -22.06
C ASN A 108 20.45 -21.45 -21.18
N LEU A 109 20.79 -21.99 -20.00
CA LEU A 109 21.83 -21.41 -19.14
C LEU A 109 23.23 -21.47 -19.78
N SER A 110 23.52 -22.49 -20.58
CA SER A 110 24.78 -22.55 -21.35
C SER A 110 24.87 -21.45 -22.42
N PHE A 111 23.76 -21.12 -23.09
CA PHE A 111 23.70 -19.96 -23.99
C PHE A 111 23.96 -18.65 -23.24
N ILE A 112 23.30 -18.45 -22.10
CA ILE A 112 23.53 -17.26 -21.28
C ILE A 112 24.99 -17.16 -20.82
N GLN A 113 25.60 -18.27 -20.42
CA GLN A 113 27.01 -18.29 -20.05
C GLN A 113 27.94 -17.91 -21.19
N ASN A 114 27.70 -18.46 -22.40
CA ASN A 114 28.47 -18.13 -23.59
C ASN A 114 28.29 -16.67 -24.00
N TRP A 115 27.07 -16.16 -23.94
CA TRP A 115 26.77 -14.73 -24.10
C TRP A 115 27.58 -13.89 -23.11
N GLY A 116 27.59 -14.30 -21.82
CA GLY A 116 28.35 -13.64 -20.79
C GLY A 116 29.85 -13.60 -21.02
N LYS A 117 30.43 -14.71 -21.53
CA LYS A 117 31.85 -14.77 -21.96
C LYS A 117 32.15 -13.79 -23.10
N LEU A 118 31.29 -13.76 -24.12
CA LEU A 118 31.41 -12.86 -25.27
C LEU A 118 31.37 -11.40 -24.88
N TRP A 119 30.40 -11.03 -24.06
CA TRP A 119 30.14 -9.63 -23.63
C TRP A 119 30.78 -9.28 -22.31
N ARG A 120 31.67 -10.09 -21.76
CA ARG A 120 32.41 -9.87 -20.51
C ARG A 120 31.50 -9.64 -19.29
N VAL A 121 30.34 -10.28 -19.27
CA VAL A 121 29.38 -10.28 -18.16
C VAL A 121 29.54 -11.55 -17.34
N ILE A 122 29.81 -11.40 -16.05
CA ILE A 122 29.99 -12.54 -15.14
C ILE A 122 28.71 -12.72 -14.34
N PHE A 123 28.03 -13.84 -14.57
CA PHE A 123 26.89 -14.29 -13.77
C PHE A 123 27.39 -14.96 -12.48
N ASN A 124 26.63 -14.81 -11.41
CA ASN A 124 27.02 -15.37 -10.11
C ASN A 124 26.06 -16.49 -9.71
N ALA A 125 26.48 -17.74 -9.89
CA ALA A 125 25.69 -18.92 -9.54
C ALA A 125 25.23 -18.94 -8.08
N LEU A 126 26.07 -18.47 -7.13
CA LEU A 126 25.73 -18.43 -5.71
C LEU A 126 24.64 -17.41 -5.36
N LYS A 127 24.39 -16.44 -6.24
CA LYS A 127 23.29 -15.48 -6.11
C LYS A 127 22.06 -15.84 -6.95
N SER A 128 22.21 -16.82 -7.83
CA SER A 128 21.11 -17.38 -8.60
C SER A 128 20.40 -18.43 -7.75
N LEU A 129 19.07 -18.51 -7.89
CA LEU A 129 18.25 -19.47 -7.14
C LEU A 129 17.29 -20.16 -8.11
N SER A 130 17.06 -21.43 -7.89
CA SER A 130 16.00 -22.22 -8.52
C SER A 130 14.84 -22.38 -7.58
N VAL A 131 13.61 -22.15 -8.04
CA VAL A 131 12.39 -22.36 -7.24
C VAL A 131 11.40 -23.21 -8.04
N ILE A 132 11.00 -24.34 -7.49
CA ILE A 132 10.03 -25.24 -8.08
C ILE A 132 8.65 -24.92 -7.49
N PHE A 133 7.79 -24.28 -8.27
CA PHE A 133 6.42 -23.98 -7.86
C PHE A 133 5.52 -25.20 -8.06
N SER A 134 4.92 -25.70 -6.97
CA SER A 134 4.04 -26.85 -7.02
C SER A 134 2.89 -26.73 -6.01
N ALA A 135 1.70 -27.12 -6.46
CA ALA A 135 0.54 -27.26 -5.58
C ALA A 135 0.47 -28.65 -4.89
N LYS A 136 1.38 -29.58 -5.25
CA LYS A 136 1.43 -30.91 -4.65
C LYS A 136 1.89 -30.83 -3.19
N LEU A 137 1.34 -31.71 -2.35
CA LEU A 137 1.71 -31.79 -0.94
C LEU A 137 3.21 -32.15 -0.77
N ILE A 138 3.69 -33.09 -1.59
CA ILE A 138 5.10 -33.47 -1.66
C ILE A 138 5.71 -32.75 -2.85
N LYS A 139 6.76 -31.97 -2.58
CA LYS A 139 7.51 -31.24 -3.59
C LYS A 139 8.19 -32.24 -4.55
N PRO A 140 7.98 -32.11 -5.87
CA PRO A 140 8.67 -32.94 -6.85
C PRO A 140 10.19 -32.76 -6.76
N ARG A 141 10.96 -33.84 -6.91
CA ARG A 141 12.42 -33.76 -7.06
C ARG A 141 12.76 -33.45 -8.49
N HIS A 142 13.73 -32.57 -8.69
CA HIS A 142 14.28 -32.20 -9.98
C HIS A 142 15.79 -32.45 -10.02
N PRO A 143 16.35 -32.81 -11.18
CA PRO A 143 17.78 -32.76 -11.37
C PRO A 143 18.32 -31.34 -11.16
N PRO A 144 19.59 -31.19 -10.77
CA PRO A 144 20.17 -29.85 -10.53
C PRO A 144 20.19 -29.01 -11.82
N VAL A 145 19.90 -27.73 -11.64
CA VAL A 145 20.08 -26.71 -12.68
C VAL A 145 21.45 -26.07 -12.47
N ARG A 146 22.22 -25.90 -13.56
CA ARG A 146 23.64 -25.50 -13.51
C ARG A 146 23.91 -24.23 -14.28
N LEU A 147 24.79 -23.41 -13.74
CA LEU A 147 25.39 -22.28 -14.45
C LEU A 147 26.90 -22.50 -14.52
N GLY A 148 27.37 -22.96 -15.68
CA GLY A 148 28.71 -23.47 -15.83
C GLY A 148 28.92 -24.75 -15.03
N ASP A 149 30.02 -24.80 -14.26
CA ASP A 149 30.36 -25.94 -13.41
C ASP A 149 29.70 -25.90 -12.04
N SER A 150 28.90 -24.87 -11.78
CA SER A 150 28.27 -24.65 -10.47
C SER A 150 26.78 -24.99 -10.49
N ASP A 151 26.33 -25.80 -9.53
CA ASP A 151 24.90 -26.02 -9.31
C ASP A 151 24.24 -24.75 -8.77
N ILE A 152 23.07 -24.41 -9.32
CA ILE A 152 22.24 -23.33 -8.79
C ILE A 152 21.45 -23.86 -7.59
N PRO A 153 21.59 -23.27 -6.40
CA PRO A 153 20.89 -23.74 -5.21
C PRO A 153 19.38 -23.66 -5.38
N GLU A 154 18.68 -24.72 -4.96
CA GLU A 154 17.23 -24.74 -4.89
C GLU A 154 16.77 -24.08 -3.59
N ALA A 155 15.72 -23.24 -3.67
CA ALA A 155 15.14 -22.56 -2.52
C ALA A 155 13.62 -22.72 -2.48
N ASP A 156 13.06 -22.72 -1.28
CA ASP A 156 11.61 -22.76 -1.07
C ASP A 156 10.94 -21.42 -1.24
N THR A 157 11.72 -20.35 -1.13
CA THR A 157 11.21 -18.96 -1.31
C THR A 157 12.25 -18.13 -2.04
N HIS A 158 11.76 -17.23 -2.88
CA HIS A 158 12.58 -16.23 -3.56
C HIS A 158 11.92 -14.85 -3.51
N THR A 159 12.72 -13.81 -3.30
CA THR A 159 12.21 -12.43 -3.41
C THR A 159 12.56 -11.86 -4.76
N HIS A 160 11.55 -11.78 -5.64
CA HIS A 160 11.65 -11.22 -6.99
C HIS A 160 10.96 -9.86 -7.04
N LEU A 161 11.68 -8.83 -7.48
CA LEU A 161 11.16 -7.45 -7.58
C LEU A 161 10.41 -6.98 -6.32
N GLY A 162 10.94 -7.32 -5.14
CA GLY A 162 10.32 -6.95 -3.88
C GLY A 162 9.14 -7.81 -3.41
N LEU A 163 8.77 -8.85 -4.17
CA LEU A 163 7.73 -9.81 -3.79
C LEU A 163 8.35 -11.15 -3.41
N THR A 164 7.99 -11.71 -2.26
CA THR A 164 8.47 -13.04 -1.85
C THR A 164 7.51 -14.09 -2.38
N LEU A 165 8.01 -14.90 -3.29
CA LEU A 165 7.31 -16.02 -3.90
C LEU A 165 7.69 -17.30 -3.15
N SER A 166 6.71 -18.15 -2.82
CA SER A 166 6.92 -19.42 -2.12
C SER A 166 6.61 -20.59 -3.05
N HIS A 167 7.37 -21.68 -2.95
CA HIS A 167 7.22 -22.89 -3.76
C HIS A 167 5.78 -23.44 -3.79
N ASN A 168 5.07 -23.32 -2.67
CA ASN A 168 3.69 -23.79 -2.51
C ASN A 168 2.64 -22.74 -2.94
N LEU A 169 3.05 -21.65 -3.57
CA LEU A 169 2.20 -20.55 -4.04
C LEU A 169 1.45 -19.81 -2.92
N SER A 170 1.93 -19.91 -1.67
CA SER A 170 1.36 -19.20 -0.53
C SER A 170 1.95 -17.80 -0.38
N TRP A 171 1.12 -16.82 -0.07
CA TRP A 171 1.56 -15.45 0.21
C TRP A 171 1.98 -15.22 1.67
N ARG A 172 1.95 -16.26 2.51
CA ARG A 172 2.28 -16.13 3.95
C ARG A 172 3.66 -15.50 4.18
N ALA A 173 4.70 -16.01 3.53
CA ALA A 173 6.06 -15.51 3.70
C ALA A 173 6.18 -14.02 3.29
N HIS A 174 5.57 -13.64 2.17
CA HIS A 174 5.53 -12.25 1.71
C HIS A 174 4.81 -11.33 2.71
N ILE A 175 3.58 -11.70 3.10
CA ILE A 175 2.76 -10.89 4.01
C ILE A 175 3.43 -10.77 5.37
N THR A 176 4.00 -11.85 5.92
CA THR A 176 4.78 -11.79 7.17
C THR A 176 5.95 -10.80 7.03
N ARG A 177 6.70 -10.85 5.93
CA ARG A 177 7.82 -9.94 5.70
C ARG A 177 7.40 -8.48 5.65
N ILE A 178 6.34 -8.15 4.89
CA ILE A 178 5.88 -6.75 4.76
C ILE A 178 5.22 -6.23 6.03
N THR A 179 4.47 -7.06 6.77
CA THR A 179 3.89 -6.69 8.05
C THR A 179 4.96 -6.46 9.12
N ASN A 180 6.03 -7.28 9.17
CA ASN A 180 7.17 -7.04 10.06
C ASN A 180 7.85 -5.71 9.75
N LYS A 181 8.10 -5.41 8.47
CA LYS A 181 8.66 -4.12 8.04
C LYS A 181 7.75 -2.94 8.38
N ALA A 182 6.44 -3.10 8.22
CA ALA A 182 5.46 -2.09 8.59
C ALA A 182 5.40 -1.89 10.11
N ASN A 183 5.45 -2.97 10.91
CA ASN A 183 5.48 -2.89 12.38
C ASN A 183 6.69 -2.13 12.93
N GLN A 184 7.88 -2.29 12.33
CA GLN A 184 9.05 -1.48 12.69
C GLN A 184 8.76 0.02 12.51
N ARG A 185 8.05 0.41 11.46
CA ARG A 185 7.67 1.81 11.23
C ARG A 185 6.51 2.26 12.11
N ILE A 186 5.58 1.38 12.46
CA ILE A 186 4.54 1.64 13.46
C ILE A 186 5.17 1.95 14.82
N ALA A 187 6.25 1.25 15.20
CA ALA A 187 6.97 1.53 16.45
C ALA A 187 7.55 2.96 16.47
N LEU A 188 8.07 3.44 15.34
CA LEU A 188 8.50 4.85 15.22
C LEU A 188 7.32 5.81 15.30
N LEU A 189 6.22 5.53 14.59
CA LEU A 189 5.02 6.37 14.63
C LEU A 189 4.47 6.49 16.07
N ARG A 190 4.53 5.40 16.86
CA ARG A 190 4.10 5.36 18.26
C ARG A 190 4.90 6.31 19.16
N ARG A 191 6.23 6.47 18.92
CA ARG A 191 7.08 7.41 19.67
C ARG A 191 6.65 8.87 19.47
N PHE A 192 6.03 9.19 18.34
CA PHE A 192 5.56 10.53 18.01
C PHE A 192 4.08 10.76 18.33
N LYS A 193 3.37 9.77 18.89
CA LYS A 193 1.92 9.80 19.15
C LYS A 193 1.46 11.08 19.84
N TYR A 194 2.21 11.55 20.83
CA TYR A 194 1.87 12.73 21.63
C TYR A 194 2.64 14.01 21.21
N LYS A 195 3.61 13.88 20.30
CA LYS A 195 4.47 14.98 19.87
C LYS A 195 4.02 15.62 18.56
N LEU A 196 3.35 14.85 17.71
CA LEU A 196 2.90 15.31 16.40
C LEU A 196 1.37 15.42 16.36
N SER A 197 0.87 16.33 15.52
CA SER A 197 -0.55 16.49 15.26
C SER A 197 -1.11 15.23 14.56
N ARG A 198 -2.43 15.03 14.68
CA ARG A 198 -3.17 13.97 13.98
C ARG A 198 -2.89 13.98 12.46
N LYS A 199 -2.91 15.17 11.84
CA LYS A 199 -2.67 15.36 10.39
C LYS A 199 -1.25 14.93 10.00
N ALA A 200 -0.23 15.26 10.82
CA ALA A 200 1.14 14.86 10.58
C ALA A 200 1.33 13.34 10.71
N LEU A 201 0.78 12.72 11.76
CA LEU A 201 0.83 11.27 11.95
C LEU A 201 0.13 10.53 10.81
N SER A 202 -1.04 11.01 10.36
CA SER A 202 -1.76 10.46 9.20
C SER A 202 -0.90 10.53 7.93
N LYS A 203 -0.27 11.67 7.65
CA LYS A 203 0.64 11.81 6.49
C LYS A 203 1.80 10.83 6.55
N LEU A 204 2.42 10.63 7.72
CA LEU A 204 3.51 9.66 7.89
C LEU A 204 3.05 8.23 7.63
N TYR A 205 1.87 7.83 8.11
CA TYR A 205 1.30 6.52 7.78
C TYR A 205 1.09 6.38 6.28
N LEU A 206 0.41 7.34 5.66
CA LEU A 206 0.02 7.29 4.25
C LEU A 206 1.23 7.28 3.30
N SER A 207 2.32 7.95 3.66
CA SER A 207 3.53 8.05 2.81
C SER A 207 4.58 6.97 3.09
N MET A 208 4.72 6.51 4.34
CA MET A 208 5.84 5.64 4.73
C MET A 208 5.44 4.20 5.06
N ILE A 209 4.20 3.96 5.49
CA ILE A 209 3.76 2.64 5.98
C ILE A 209 2.82 1.98 4.99
N ARG A 210 1.73 2.67 4.58
CA ARG A 210 0.74 2.12 3.65
C ARG A 210 1.34 1.66 2.32
N PRO A 211 2.31 2.35 1.69
CA PRO A 211 2.92 1.86 0.46
C PRO A 211 3.64 0.50 0.60
N ILE A 212 4.15 0.16 1.80
CA ILE A 212 4.75 -1.16 2.06
C ILE A 212 3.68 -2.26 1.96
N LEU A 213 2.47 -1.98 2.46
CA LEU A 213 1.34 -2.92 2.49
C LEU A 213 0.63 -3.03 1.14
N GLU A 214 0.80 -2.04 0.25
CA GLU A 214 0.11 -1.96 -1.04
C GLU A 214 1.00 -2.29 -2.24
N TYR A 215 2.32 -2.35 -2.08
CA TYR A 215 3.21 -2.68 -3.18
C TYR A 215 2.94 -4.07 -3.73
N GLY A 216 2.60 -4.15 -5.02
CA GLY A 216 2.26 -5.41 -5.70
C GLY A 216 0.99 -6.09 -5.18
N CYS A 217 0.13 -5.37 -4.44
CA CYS A 217 -1.03 -5.94 -3.75
C CYS A 217 -2.04 -6.66 -4.65
N VAL A 218 -2.07 -6.34 -5.93
CA VAL A 218 -2.92 -7.02 -6.92
C VAL A 218 -2.59 -8.50 -7.07
N LEU A 219 -1.35 -8.90 -6.77
CA LEU A 219 -0.89 -10.28 -6.88
C LEU A 219 -1.27 -11.12 -5.67
N PHE A 220 -1.38 -10.53 -4.49
CA PHE A 220 -1.70 -11.22 -3.23
C PHE A 220 -3.06 -10.84 -2.65
N ASP A 221 -3.93 -10.19 -3.42
CA ASP A 221 -5.26 -9.80 -2.93
C ASP A 221 -6.07 -11.02 -2.41
N ASN A 222 -5.88 -12.18 -3.04
CA ASN A 222 -6.54 -13.44 -2.67
C ASN A 222 -5.75 -14.26 -1.64
N CYS A 223 -5.04 -13.61 -0.74
CA CYS A 223 -4.15 -14.26 0.23
C CYS A 223 -4.86 -15.05 1.34
N GLY A 224 -6.17 -15.10 1.32
CA GLY A 224 -6.97 -15.68 2.40
C GLY A 224 -7.24 -14.70 3.56
N GLN A 225 -8.39 -14.89 4.24
CA GLN A 225 -8.90 -13.92 5.21
C GLN A 225 -7.92 -13.64 6.34
N GLY A 226 -7.31 -14.66 6.95
CA GLY A 226 -6.37 -14.46 8.07
C GLY A 226 -5.13 -13.63 7.70
N LEU A 227 -4.63 -13.74 6.47
CA LEU A 227 -3.52 -12.90 6.01
C LEU A 227 -3.98 -11.48 5.65
N SER A 228 -5.19 -11.34 5.12
CA SER A 228 -5.82 -10.04 4.92
C SER A 228 -6.03 -9.31 6.25
N ASP A 229 -6.47 -10.01 7.30
CA ASP A 229 -6.66 -9.46 8.64
C ASP A 229 -5.35 -9.00 9.28
N LEU A 230 -4.24 -9.69 8.99
CA LEU A 230 -2.90 -9.24 9.42
C LEU A 230 -2.54 -7.88 8.79
N LEU A 231 -2.81 -7.68 7.51
CA LEU A 231 -2.59 -6.41 6.84
C LEU A 231 -3.47 -5.30 7.44
N GLU A 232 -4.77 -5.58 7.62
CA GLU A 232 -5.70 -4.63 8.22
C GLU A 232 -5.29 -4.26 9.66
N SER A 233 -4.75 -5.20 10.45
CA SER A 233 -4.32 -4.95 11.81
C SER A 233 -3.26 -3.84 11.91
N ILE A 234 -2.36 -3.77 10.92
CA ILE A 234 -1.35 -2.70 10.85
C ILE A 234 -2.02 -1.33 10.63
N GLN A 235 -3.00 -1.27 9.72
CA GLN A 235 -3.75 -0.04 9.48
C GLN A 235 -4.51 0.41 10.74
N PHE A 236 -5.12 -0.52 11.46
CA PHE A 236 -5.83 -0.21 12.70
C PHE A 236 -4.90 0.28 13.81
N GLU A 237 -3.69 -0.30 13.93
CA GLU A 237 -2.69 0.22 14.86
C GLU A 237 -2.26 1.65 14.51
N ALA A 238 -2.01 1.92 13.22
CA ALA A 238 -1.71 3.27 12.76
C ALA A 238 -2.87 4.23 13.07
N ALA A 239 -4.10 3.82 12.79
CA ALA A 239 -5.29 4.62 13.05
C ALA A 239 -5.46 4.95 14.54
N LYS A 240 -5.25 3.99 15.45
CA LYS A 240 -5.24 4.22 16.89
C LYS A 240 -4.15 5.21 17.33
N ILE A 241 -2.98 5.15 16.73
CA ILE A 241 -1.91 6.10 17.03
C ILE A 241 -2.28 7.51 16.55
N CYS A 242 -2.81 7.64 15.33
CA CYS A 242 -3.21 8.92 14.75
C CYS A 242 -4.31 9.60 15.56
N THR A 243 -5.34 8.86 15.95
CA THR A 243 -6.52 9.36 16.66
C THR A 243 -6.33 9.41 18.18
N GLY A 244 -5.43 8.62 18.74
CA GLY A 244 -5.33 8.40 20.18
C GLY A 244 -6.42 7.48 20.74
N ALA A 245 -7.18 6.80 19.88
CA ALA A 245 -8.25 5.90 20.26
C ALA A 245 -7.78 4.77 21.18
N LEU A 246 -8.70 4.30 22.02
CA LEU A 246 -8.48 3.22 22.99
C LEU A 246 -8.60 1.84 22.31
N ARG A 247 -8.13 0.79 23.01
CA ARG A 247 -8.04 -0.57 22.47
C ARG A 247 -9.36 -1.14 21.92
N HIS A 248 -10.48 -0.85 22.59
CA HIS A 248 -11.80 -1.43 22.30
C HIS A 248 -12.64 -0.57 21.34
N THR A 249 -12.06 0.48 20.76
CA THR A 249 -12.75 1.32 19.77
C THR A 249 -13.11 0.53 18.51
N SER A 250 -14.33 0.75 18.00
CA SER A 250 -14.81 0.15 16.75
C SER A 250 -13.87 0.45 15.58
N ARG A 251 -13.47 -0.60 14.87
CA ARG A 251 -12.59 -0.50 13.68
C ARG A 251 -13.23 0.33 12.57
N VAL A 252 -14.52 0.15 12.35
CA VAL A 252 -15.29 0.89 11.33
C VAL A 252 -15.31 2.38 11.64
N ASN A 253 -15.68 2.75 12.88
CA ASN A 253 -15.72 4.14 13.30
C ASN A 253 -14.33 4.79 13.25
N LEU A 254 -13.28 4.03 13.61
CA LEU A 254 -11.91 4.51 13.59
C LEU A 254 -11.42 4.85 12.17
N LEU A 255 -11.73 4.02 11.19
CA LEU A 255 -11.36 4.29 9.78
C LEU A 255 -12.19 5.43 9.20
N ARG A 256 -13.50 5.50 9.52
CA ARG A 256 -14.38 6.62 9.14
C ARG A 256 -13.86 7.94 9.71
N GLU A 257 -13.47 7.97 10.98
CA GLU A 257 -12.89 9.15 11.65
C GLU A 257 -11.63 9.70 10.94
N LEU A 258 -10.89 8.87 10.22
CA LEU A 258 -9.69 9.26 9.46
C LEU A 258 -9.93 9.42 7.96
N GLY A 259 -11.10 9.07 7.47
CA GLY A 259 -11.37 9.02 6.03
C GLY A 259 -10.51 7.96 5.32
N TRP A 260 -10.21 6.83 5.99
CA TRP A 260 -9.39 5.77 5.41
C TRP A 260 -10.25 4.58 4.97
N PRO A 261 -10.26 4.24 3.68
CA PRO A 261 -10.84 2.97 3.24
C PRO A 261 -10.01 1.79 3.75
N THR A 262 -10.62 0.62 3.86
CA THR A 262 -9.88 -0.61 4.21
C THR A 262 -8.82 -0.95 3.16
N LEU A 263 -7.75 -1.62 3.55
CA LEU A 263 -6.74 -2.09 2.60
C LEU A 263 -7.34 -3.11 1.60
N ALA A 264 -8.31 -3.92 2.03
CA ALA A 264 -9.03 -4.84 1.15
C ALA A 264 -9.77 -4.10 0.03
N THR A 265 -10.50 -3.04 0.35
CA THR A 265 -11.19 -2.20 -0.64
C THR A 265 -10.19 -1.53 -1.59
N ARG A 266 -9.05 -1.09 -1.08
CA ARG A 266 -7.98 -0.50 -1.90
C ARG A 266 -7.33 -1.53 -2.84
N ARG A 267 -7.08 -2.76 -2.37
CA ARG A 267 -6.60 -3.86 -3.23
C ARG A 267 -7.57 -4.15 -4.37
N LYS A 268 -8.86 -4.22 -4.06
CA LYS A 268 -9.92 -4.35 -5.07
C LYS A 268 -9.88 -3.22 -6.11
N TYR A 269 -9.72 -1.97 -5.66
CA TYR A 269 -9.58 -0.82 -6.55
C TYR A 269 -8.37 -0.99 -7.50
N PHE A 270 -7.19 -1.31 -6.99
CA PHE A 270 -5.98 -1.50 -7.81
C PHE A 270 -6.12 -2.67 -8.78
N LYS A 271 -6.75 -3.77 -8.36
CA LYS A 271 -7.04 -4.94 -9.21
C LYS A 271 -7.91 -4.54 -10.40
N LEU A 272 -8.99 -3.82 -10.18
CA LEU A 272 -9.90 -3.38 -11.23
C LEU A 272 -9.26 -2.33 -12.16
N VAL A 273 -8.41 -1.46 -11.62
CA VAL A 273 -7.62 -0.52 -12.46
C VAL A 273 -6.64 -1.26 -13.36
N LEU A 274 -5.97 -2.31 -12.86
CA LEU A 274 -5.09 -3.15 -13.69
C LEU A 274 -5.91 -3.90 -14.75
N PHE A 275 -7.05 -4.46 -14.36
CA PHE A 275 -7.91 -5.19 -15.29
C PHE A 275 -8.45 -4.27 -16.41
N TYR A 276 -8.88 -3.04 -16.10
CA TYR A 276 -9.24 -2.03 -17.09
C TYR A 276 -8.12 -1.82 -18.11
N LYS A 277 -6.88 -1.67 -17.63
CA LYS A 277 -5.72 -1.50 -18.52
C LYS A 277 -5.50 -2.72 -19.42
N MET A 278 -5.66 -3.93 -18.90
CA MET A 278 -5.53 -5.17 -19.70
C MET A 278 -6.64 -5.25 -20.74
N TYR A 279 -7.88 -4.99 -20.35
CA TYR A 279 -9.06 -5.03 -21.21
C TYR A 279 -8.94 -4.03 -22.39
N HIS A 280 -8.48 -2.82 -22.13
CA HIS A 280 -8.29 -1.77 -23.13
C HIS A 280 -6.91 -1.79 -23.80
N LYS A 281 -6.15 -2.89 -23.67
CA LYS A 281 -4.81 -3.07 -24.28
C LYS A 281 -3.79 -1.96 -23.93
N LEU A 282 -3.92 -1.39 -22.72
CA LEU A 282 -2.99 -0.41 -22.17
C LEU A 282 -1.85 -1.07 -21.37
N THR A 283 -1.70 -2.39 -21.48
CA THR A 283 -0.62 -3.20 -20.93
C THR A 283 0.12 -3.89 -22.06
N PRO A 284 1.34 -4.41 -21.82
CA PRO A 284 2.03 -5.21 -22.82
C PRO A 284 1.16 -6.37 -23.35
N PRO A 285 1.33 -6.77 -24.62
CA PRO A 285 0.48 -7.79 -25.27
C PRO A 285 0.34 -9.09 -24.50
N TYR A 286 1.40 -9.58 -23.87
CA TYR A 286 1.37 -10.82 -23.09
C TYR A 286 0.44 -10.76 -21.88
N LEU A 287 0.12 -9.58 -21.34
CA LEU A 287 -0.88 -9.40 -20.28
C LEU A 287 -2.28 -9.18 -20.87
N SER A 288 -2.39 -8.30 -21.88
CA SER A 288 -3.68 -8.00 -22.50
C SER A 288 -4.32 -9.22 -23.15
N ASN A 289 -3.51 -10.10 -23.74
CA ASN A 289 -3.98 -11.33 -24.40
C ASN A 289 -4.50 -12.39 -23.41
N LEU A 290 -4.26 -12.24 -22.12
CA LEU A 290 -4.85 -13.11 -21.09
C LEU A 290 -6.34 -12.83 -20.86
N VAL A 291 -6.85 -11.66 -21.28
CA VAL A 291 -8.25 -11.30 -21.10
C VAL A 291 -9.10 -12.04 -22.14
N PRO A 292 -10.07 -12.88 -21.71
CA PRO A 292 -10.98 -13.54 -22.65
C PRO A 292 -11.78 -12.52 -23.46
N PRO A 293 -12.26 -12.92 -24.66
CA PRO A 293 -13.08 -12.05 -25.48
C PRO A 293 -14.38 -11.66 -24.76
N SER A 294 -14.86 -10.46 -25.05
CA SER A 294 -16.15 -9.97 -24.58
C SER A 294 -17.29 -10.85 -25.12
N PHE A 295 -18.45 -10.77 -24.49
CA PHE A 295 -19.65 -11.43 -25.00
C PHE A 295 -20.10 -10.73 -26.29
N HIS A 296 -19.70 -11.26 -27.45
CA HIS A 296 -20.25 -10.91 -28.74
C HIS A 296 -21.26 -12.01 -29.12
N GLY A 297 -22.54 -11.78 -28.91
CA GLY A 297 -23.53 -12.76 -29.31
C GLY A 297 -24.94 -12.46 -28.83
N ARG A 298 -25.92 -13.04 -29.48
CA ARG A 298 -27.39 -12.82 -29.43
C ARG A 298 -28.07 -12.79 -28.02
N ASN A 299 -27.33 -12.77 -26.93
CA ASN A 299 -27.86 -12.64 -25.58
C ASN A 299 -28.02 -11.16 -25.20
N LEU A 300 -29.14 -10.58 -25.55
CA LEU A 300 -29.61 -9.23 -25.26
C LEU A 300 -29.65 -8.83 -23.76
N ARG A 301 -29.27 -9.75 -22.84
CA ARG A 301 -29.34 -9.52 -21.39
C ARG A 301 -28.02 -9.14 -20.73
N GLN A 302 -26.90 -9.22 -21.44
CA GLN A 302 -25.60 -8.83 -20.87
C GLN A 302 -25.01 -7.61 -21.58
N PRO A 303 -24.48 -6.63 -20.84
CA PRO A 303 -23.83 -5.47 -21.43
C PRO A 303 -22.65 -5.87 -22.32
N SER A 304 -22.43 -5.16 -23.41
CA SER A 304 -21.37 -5.40 -24.41
C SER A 304 -19.95 -5.40 -23.83
N SER A 305 -19.73 -4.68 -22.72
CA SER A 305 -18.45 -4.60 -22.01
C SER A 305 -18.21 -5.73 -20.99
N SER A 306 -19.12 -6.70 -20.87
CA SER A 306 -18.92 -7.88 -20.02
C SER A 306 -17.94 -8.86 -20.65
N VAL A 307 -17.08 -9.44 -19.83
CA VAL A 307 -16.04 -10.39 -20.24
C VAL A 307 -16.49 -11.83 -19.89
N ARG A 308 -16.21 -12.76 -20.80
CA ARG A 308 -16.56 -14.17 -20.59
C ARG A 308 -15.83 -14.72 -19.35
N PRO A 309 -16.55 -15.30 -18.36
CA PRO A 309 -15.93 -15.93 -17.20
C PRO A 309 -15.03 -17.10 -17.58
N ILE A 310 -13.92 -17.26 -16.86
CA ILE A 310 -13.03 -18.40 -17.00
C ILE A 310 -13.61 -19.57 -16.20
N LYS A 311 -13.74 -20.74 -16.85
CA LYS A 311 -14.15 -21.97 -16.16
C LYS A 311 -13.03 -22.45 -15.25
N CYS A 312 -13.26 -22.45 -13.95
CA CYS A 312 -12.28 -22.84 -12.95
C CYS A 312 -12.62 -24.24 -12.41
N ARG A 313 -11.61 -25.14 -12.36
CA ARG A 313 -11.75 -26.49 -11.79
C ARG A 313 -11.31 -26.56 -10.33
N THR A 314 -10.67 -25.54 -9.83
CA THR A 314 -10.16 -25.46 -8.44
C THR A 314 -10.45 -24.10 -7.83
N ASN A 315 -10.70 -24.07 -6.53
CA ASN A 315 -10.88 -22.83 -5.79
C ASN A 315 -9.64 -21.92 -5.87
N ARG A 316 -8.43 -22.50 -6.01
CA ARG A 316 -7.20 -21.74 -6.19
C ARG A 316 -7.21 -20.95 -7.50
N LEU A 317 -7.62 -21.57 -8.61
CA LEU A 317 -7.73 -20.89 -9.89
C LEU A 317 -8.85 -19.85 -9.87
N GLU A 318 -10.02 -20.19 -9.31
CA GLU A 318 -11.15 -19.24 -9.17
C GLU A 318 -10.77 -17.98 -8.42
N ASN A 319 -10.00 -18.13 -7.34
CA ASN A 319 -9.51 -17.03 -6.53
C ASN A 319 -8.19 -16.42 -7.06
N SER A 320 -7.67 -16.85 -8.21
CA SER A 320 -6.51 -16.19 -8.80
C SER A 320 -6.89 -14.84 -9.44
N PHE A 321 -5.88 -14.02 -9.76
CA PHE A 321 -6.09 -12.64 -10.22
C PHE A 321 -7.13 -12.51 -11.33
N LEU A 322 -6.98 -13.27 -12.42
CA LEU A 322 -7.77 -13.04 -13.63
C LEU A 322 -9.24 -13.47 -13.50
N PRO A 323 -9.58 -14.69 -13.04
CA PRO A 323 -10.98 -15.09 -12.83
C PRO A 323 -11.71 -14.18 -11.84
N ASP A 324 -11.06 -13.82 -10.73
CA ASP A 324 -11.67 -12.96 -9.73
C ASP A 324 -11.81 -11.51 -10.24
N ALA A 325 -10.82 -10.98 -10.97
CA ALA A 325 -10.92 -9.67 -11.60
C ALA A 325 -12.07 -9.59 -12.62
N ILE A 326 -12.27 -10.63 -13.43
CA ILE A 326 -13.40 -10.72 -14.37
C ILE A 326 -14.74 -10.74 -13.62
N LYS A 327 -14.84 -11.53 -12.56
CA LYS A 327 -16.04 -11.58 -11.72
C LYS A 327 -16.37 -10.20 -11.13
N GLN A 328 -15.38 -9.54 -10.57
CA GLN A 328 -15.54 -8.19 -10.00
C GLN A 328 -15.84 -7.14 -11.07
N TRP A 329 -15.20 -7.22 -12.24
CA TRP A 329 -15.44 -6.36 -13.39
C TRP A 329 -16.89 -6.49 -13.88
N ASN A 330 -17.39 -7.70 -14.08
CA ASN A 330 -18.74 -7.95 -14.56
C ASN A 330 -19.83 -7.46 -13.58
N ASN A 331 -19.49 -7.37 -12.29
CA ASN A 331 -20.35 -6.84 -11.24
C ASN A 331 -20.33 -5.31 -11.12
N LEU A 332 -19.44 -4.61 -11.87
CA LEU A 332 -19.46 -3.15 -11.89
C LEU A 332 -20.66 -2.63 -12.68
N PRO A 333 -21.22 -1.48 -12.32
CA PRO A 333 -22.17 -0.75 -13.15
C PRO A 333 -21.62 -0.48 -14.55
N SER A 334 -22.48 -0.52 -15.57
CA SER A 334 -22.07 -0.31 -16.98
C SER A 334 -21.45 1.06 -17.22
N ASP A 335 -21.97 2.10 -16.57
CA ASP A 335 -21.46 3.46 -16.67
C ASP A 335 -20.00 3.59 -16.18
N ILE A 336 -19.54 2.69 -15.28
CA ILE A 336 -18.14 2.61 -14.85
C ILE A 336 -17.33 1.82 -15.86
N ARG A 337 -17.80 0.63 -16.28
CA ARG A 337 -17.08 -0.25 -17.22
C ARG A 337 -16.85 0.41 -18.58
N ASP A 338 -17.86 1.13 -19.07
CA ASP A 338 -17.88 1.79 -20.38
C ASP A 338 -17.20 3.17 -20.37
N SER A 339 -16.39 3.45 -19.33
CA SER A 339 -15.62 4.70 -19.23
C SER A 339 -14.64 4.84 -20.40
N ILE A 340 -14.71 5.97 -21.09
CA ILE A 340 -13.93 6.26 -22.31
C ILE A 340 -12.42 6.45 -22.07
N SER A 341 -12.01 6.69 -20.83
CA SER A 341 -10.59 6.84 -20.49
C SER A 341 -10.27 6.26 -19.12
N LEU A 342 -9.00 5.88 -18.93
CA LEU A 342 -8.48 5.38 -17.65
C LEU A 342 -8.70 6.40 -16.51
N GLN A 343 -8.62 7.69 -16.78
CA GLN A 343 -8.79 8.73 -15.77
C GLN A 343 -10.23 8.80 -15.29
N ILE A 344 -11.21 8.77 -16.21
CA ILE A 344 -12.64 8.74 -15.89
C ILE A 344 -12.98 7.46 -15.13
N PHE A 345 -12.48 6.30 -15.62
CA PHE A 345 -12.65 5.03 -14.92
C PHE A 345 -12.17 5.09 -13.47
N LYS A 346 -10.93 5.57 -13.25
CA LYS A 346 -10.37 5.71 -11.91
C LYS A 346 -11.19 6.65 -11.03
N SER A 347 -11.68 7.76 -11.57
CA SER A 347 -12.49 8.72 -10.82
C SER A 347 -13.81 8.09 -10.36
N LYS A 348 -14.57 7.48 -11.28
CA LYS A 348 -15.84 6.81 -10.98
C LYS A 348 -15.66 5.64 -10.03
N LEU A 349 -14.64 4.79 -10.28
CA LEU A 349 -14.34 3.65 -9.43
C LEU A 349 -13.91 4.08 -8.03
N LYS A 350 -13.15 5.18 -7.91
CA LYS A 350 -12.77 5.76 -6.62
C LYS A 350 -14.01 6.26 -5.88
N ALA A 351 -14.91 6.98 -6.55
CA ALA A 351 -16.15 7.45 -5.95
C ALA A 351 -17.05 6.29 -5.46
N THR A 352 -17.04 5.14 -6.15
CA THR A 352 -17.85 3.98 -5.76
C THR A 352 -17.23 3.14 -4.65
N LEU A 353 -15.94 2.83 -4.75
CA LEU A 353 -15.28 1.89 -3.83
C LEU A 353 -14.57 2.58 -2.67
N LEU A 354 -13.96 3.72 -2.91
CA LEU A 354 -13.12 4.42 -1.93
C LEU A 354 -13.80 5.67 -1.36
N ALA A 355 -15.10 5.84 -1.63
CA ALA A 355 -15.87 6.87 -0.97
C ALA A 355 -15.83 6.67 0.54
N VAL A 356 -15.33 7.66 1.23
CA VAL A 356 -15.38 7.81 2.68
C VAL A 356 -15.94 9.19 2.93
N ASP A 357 -16.67 9.32 4.02
CA ASP A 357 -17.19 10.62 4.43
C ASP A 357 -16.03 11.62 4.50
N ASP A 358 -16.28 12.83 4.06
CA ASP A 358 -15.31 13.91 4.12
C ASP A 358 -15.04 14.23 5.58
N VAL A 359 -13.78 14.14 6.00
CA VAL A 359 -13.39 14.38 7.39
C VAL A 359 -13.09 15.85 7.56
N PRO A 360 -13.89 16.59 8.33
CA PRO A 360 -13.69 18.00 8.52
C PRO A 360 -12.29 18.34 9.05
N ASP A 361 -11.68 19.39 8.52
CA ASP A 361 -10.35 19.83 8.94
C ASP A 361 -10.31 20.21 10.42
N TYR A 362 -11.40 20.74 10.96
CA TYR A 362 -11.50 21.11 12.36
C TYR A 362 -11.40 19.92 13.34
N PHE A 363 -11.58 18.66 12.89
CA PHE A 363 -11.28 17.48 13.70
C PHE A 363 -9.80 17.36 14.10
N SER A 364 -8.93 18.10 13.44
CA SER A 364 -7.50 18.11 13.71
C SER A 364 -7.04 19.33 14.51
N HIS A 365 -7.93 20.26 14.85
CA HIS A 365 -7.63 21.47 15.60
C HIS A 365 -7.40 21.22 17.09
N GLY A 366 -6.75 22.18 17.75
CA GLY A 366 -6.46 22.17 19.17
C GLY A 366 -5.16 21.44 19.55
N ASN A 367 -4.83 21.46 20.85
CA ASN A 367 -3.67 20.75 21.34
C ASN A 367 -3.85 19.23 21.25
N ARG A 368 -2.75 18.48 21.18
CA ARG A 368 -2.80 17.04 20.93
C ARG A 368 -3.56 16.24 21.98
N PHE A 369 -3.45 16.60 23.25
CA PHE A 369 -4.14 15.90 24.35
C PHE A 369 -5.66 16.11 24.25
N ALA A 370 -6.11 17.36 24.16
CA ALA A 370 -7.52 17.69 24.03
C ALA A 370 -8.15 17.08 22.76
N ASN A 371 -7.41 17.10 21.65
CA ASN A 371 -7.84 16.47 20.41
C ASN A 371 -8.02 14.95 20.53
N ILE A 372 -7.13 14.26 21.27
CA ILE A 372 -7.26 12.83 21.56
C ILE A 372 -8.54 12.57 22.38
N CYS A 373 -8.75 13.29 23.47
CA CYS A 373 -9.93 13.10 24.34
C CYS A 373 -11.23 13.39 23.57
N HIS A 374 -11.28 14.48 22.81
CA HIS A 374 -12.43 14.81 21.97
C HIS A 374 -12.69 13.70 20.91
N THR A 375 -11.65 13.19 20.27
CA THR A 375 -11.78 12.08 19.31
C THR A 375 -12.30 10.80 19.99
N GLN A 376 -11.86 10.48 21.21
CA GLN A 376 -12.37 9.33 21.95
C GLN A 376 -13.87 9.46 22.25
N LEU A 377 -14.34 10.66 22.62
CA LEU A 377 -15.78 10.93 22.79
C LEU A 377 -16.55 10.74 21.47
N ARG A 378 -16.05 11.28 20.34
CA ARG A 378 -16.67 11.07 19.00
C ARG A 378 -16.74 9.61 18.60
N LEU A 379 -15.73 8.83 18.93
CA LEU A 379 -15.67 7.41 18.61
C LEU A 379 -16.58 6.54 19.48
N GLY A 380 -17.23 7.13 20.49
CA GLY A 380 -18.14 6.44 21.41
C GLY A 380 -17.45 5.46 22.35
N PHE A 381 -16.15 5.65 22.57
CA PHE A 381 -15.37 4.91 23.57
C PHE A 381 -14.26 5.77 24.15
N SER A 382 -14.44 6.19 25.39
CA SER A 382 -13.58 7.13 26.09
C SER A 382 -13.09 6.57 27.45
N LYS A 383 -12.45 7.43 28.26
CA LYS A 383 -12.07 7.11 29.65
C LYS A 383 -13.21 7.37 30.66
N LEU A 384 -14.44 7.65 30.22
CA LEU A 384 -15.57 7.74 31.14
C LEU A 384 -15.89 6.39 31.78
N ASN A 385 -16.34 6.37 33.01
CA ASN A 385 -16.54 5.13 33.77
C ASN A 385 -17.54 4.19 33.12
N PHE A 386 -18.57 4.72 32.43
CA PHE A 386 -19.51 3.90 31.66
C PHE A 386 -18.82 3.11 30.55
N ASP A 387 -17.96 3.77 29.78
CA ASP A 387 -17.25 3.12 28.67
C ASP A 387 -16.26 2.06 29.20
N LEU A 388 -15.54 2.37 30.28
CA LEU A 388 -14.59 1.45 30.89
C LEU A 388 -15.29 0.25 31.56
N HIS A 389 -16.44 0.48 32.21
CA HIS A 389 -17.26 -0.60 32.78
C HIS A 389 -17.81 -1.55 31.72
N LYS A 390 -18.27 -1.02 30.59
CA LYS A 390 -18.79 -1.80 29.48
C LYS A 390 -17.81 -2.85 28.95
N VAL A 391 -16.52 -2.64 29.13
CA VAL A 391 -15.44 -3.56 28.71
C VAL A 391 -14.73 -4.20 29.91
N HIS A 392 -15.34 -4.17 31.10
CA HIS A 392 -14.86 -4.79 32.34
C HIS A 392 -13.47 -4.32 32.81
N ILE A 393 -13.08 -3.08 32.50
CA ILE A 393 -11.85 -2.48 33.01
C ILE A 393 -12.05 -2.00 34.47
N ILE A 394 -13.24 -1.49 34.76
CA ILE A 394 -13.61 -1.07 36.13
C ILE A 394 -14.91 -1.77 36.59
N PRO A 395 -15.12 -1.98 37.88
CA PRO A 395 -16.28 -2.72 38.38
C PRO A 395 -17.59 -1.94 38.31
N ASN A 396 -17.56 -0.61 38.42
CA ASN A 396 -18.74 0.24 38.49
C ASN A 396 -18.70 1.41 37.52
N PRO A 397 -19.83 1.76 36.86
CA PRO A 397 -19.92 2.93 35.99
C PRO A 397 -20.14 4.25 36.71
N THR A 398 -20.16 4.25 38.06
CA THR A 398 -20.53 5.39 38.93
C THR A 398 -19.56 6.56 38.77
N CYS A 399 -20.10 7.77 38.69
CA CYS A 399 -19.33 9.01 38.68
C CYS A 399 -18.79 9.35 40.09
N SER A 400 -17.70 10.07 40.15
CA SER A 400 -17.16 10.62 41.42
C SER A 400 -18.12 11.56 42.15
N CYS A 401 -19.17 12.08 41.50
CA CYS A 401 -20.25 12.85 42.10
C CYS A 401 -21.37 11.98 42.73
N THR A 402 -21.17 10.65 42.75
CA THR A 402 -22.12 9.64 43.21
C THR A 402 -23.29 9.31 42.23
N TYR A 403 -23.36 9.98 41.08
CA TYR A 403 -24.36 9.65 40.08
C TYR A 403 -24.12 8.22 39.54
N PRO A 404 -25.17 7.39 39.33
CA PRO A 404 -25.01 5.95 39.04
C PRO A 404 -24.22 5.63 37.77
N THR A 405 -24.22 6.52 36.79
CA THR A 405 -23.60 6.23 35.47
C THR A 405 -22.87 7.46 34.96
N GLU A 406 -21.53 7.38 34.85
CA GLU A 406 -20.72 8.42 34.22
C GLU A 406 -20.63 8.16 32.72
N ASN A 407 -21.67 8.52 31.98
CA ASN A 407 -21.72 8.52 30.54
C ASN A 407 -21.40 9.93 29.96
N LEU A 408 -21.38 10.03 28.62
CA LEU A 408 -21.12 11.29 27.92
C LEU A 408 -22.12 12.39 28.26
N GLU A 409 -23.40 12.06 28.35
CA GLU A 409 -24.47 12.99 28.65
C GLU A 409 -24.34 13.55 30.07
N HIS A 410 -24.11 12.68 31.08
CA HIS A 410 -23.82 13.08 32.44
C HIS A 410 -22.60 14.00 32.52
N PHE A 411 -21.49 13.64 31.86
CA PHE A 411 -20.27 14.44 31.83
C PHE A 411 -20.51 15.83 31.24
N LEU A 412 -21.21 15.94 30.13
CA LEU A 412 -21.44 17.21 29.45
C LEU A 412 -22.49 18.08 30.12
N PHE A 413 -23.60 17.51 30.65
CA PHE A 413 -24.77 18.30 31.02
C PHE A 413 -25.11 18.26 32.50
N PHE A 414 -24.87 17.16 33.21
CA PHE A 414 -25.50 16.95 34.51
C PHE A 414 -24.51 16.86 35.66
N CYS A 415 -23.23 16.55 35.44
CA CYS A 415 -22.28 16.38 36.54
C CYS A 415 -22.08 17.68 37.34
N PRO A 416 -22.40 17.69 38.65
CA PRO A 416 -22.25 18.89 39.47
C PRO A 416 -20.79 19.32 39.67
N LEU A 417 -19.84 18.36 39.58
CA LEU A 417 -18.42 18.65 39.75
C LEU A 417 -17.88 19.58 38.65
N TYR A 418 -18.54 19.61 37.51
CA TYR A 418 -18.10 20.40 36.35
C TYR A 418 -19.00 21.58 36.01
N SER A 419 -19.88 21.99 36.94
CA SER A 419 -20.89 23.05 36.72
C SER A 419 -20.28 24.37 36.26
N VAL A 420 -19.19 24.82 36.87
CA VAL A 420 -18.49 26.06 36.50
C VAL A 420 -17.88 25.97 35.11
N HIS A 421 -17.18 24.87 34.80
CA HIS A 421 -16.56 24.65 33.49
C HIS A 421 -17.60 24.53 32.39
N ARG A 422 -18.73 23.89 32.68
CA ARG A 422 -19.88 23.76 31.80
C ARG A 422 -20.52 25.11 31.48
N LYS A 423 -20.69 25.97 32.49
CA LYS A 423 -21.18 27.34 32.28
C LYS A 423 -20.28 28.06 31.29
N ASN A 424 -18.95 28.03 31.45
CA ASN A 424 -17.99 28.67 30.56
C ASN A 424 -18.07 28.11 29.12
N LEU A 425 -18.28 26.77 28.98
CA LEU A 425 -18.48 26.14 27.66
C LEU A 425 -19.73 26.74 27.00
N PHE A 426 -20.84 26.74 27.68
CA PHE A 426 -22.12 27.20 27.11
C PHE A 426 -22.15 28.70 26.85
N ASP A 427 -21.59 29.50 27.72
CA ASP A 427 -21.44 30.95 27.49
C ASP A 427 -20.62 31.26 26.21
N SER A 428 -19.66 30.38 25.86
CA SER A 428 -18.85 30.52 24.65
C SER A 428 -19.57 30.09 23.36
N ILE A 429 -20.44 29.06 23.41
CA ILE A 429 -21.04 28.48 22.18
C ILE A 429 -22.47 28.96 21.92
N PHE A 430 -23.22 29.38 22.93
CA PHE A 430 -24.61 29.81 22.74
C PHE A 430 -24.79 31.02 21.81
N PRO A 431 -23.93 32.04 21.84
CA PRO A 431 -24.03 33.13 20.85
C PRO A 431 -23.92 32.66 19.39
N ILE A 432 -23.28 31.50 19.17
CA ILE A 432 -23.10 30.87 17.83
C ILE A 432 -24.35 30.06 17.46
N LEU A 433 -24.88 29.29 18.41
CA LEU A 433 -25.97 28.32 18.15
C LEU A 433 -27.34 28.98 18.10
N ALA A 434 -27.52 30.03 18.86
CA ALA A 434 -28.81 30.75 18.97
C ALA A 434 -28.58 32.26 19.06
N PRO A 435 -28.20 32.93 17.98
CA PRO A 435 -28.00 34.39 17.98
C PRO A 435 -29.26 35.13 18.41
N GLY A 436 -29.16 35.92 19.49
CA GLY A 436 -30.27 36.71 20.03
C GLY A 436 -31.22 36.00 20.99
N VAL A 437 -30.96 34.73 21.33
CA VAL A 437 -31.76 34.00 22.36
C VAL A 437 -31.02 34.01 23.70
N HIS A 438 -31.76 34.34 24.80
CA HIS A 438 -31.16 34.35 26.12
C HIS A 438 -30.76 32.93 26.57
N PRO A 439 -29.57 32.70 27.14
CA PRO A 439 -29.08 31.38 27.52
C PRO A 439 -30.03 30.48 28.33
N ASN A 440 -30.89 31.09 29.15
CA ASN A 440 -31.88 30.38 29.96
C ASN A 440 -33.05 29.75 29.16
N LEU A 441 -33.23 30.11 27.89
CA LEU A 441 -34.30 29.60 27.03
C LEU A 441 -33.84 28.41 26.18
N ILE A 442 -32.57 28.07 26.22
CA ILE A 442 -31.96 27.03 25.34
C ILE A 442 -32.09 25.60 25.93
N ILE A 443 -32.70 25.45 27.09
CA ILE A 443 -33.02 24.14 27.70
C ILE A 443 -33.91 23.25 26.80
N HIS A 444 -34.42 23.77 25.69
CA HIS A 444 -35.26 23.05 24.74
C HIS A 444 -34.55 22.54 23.47
N ILE A 445 -33.22 22.71 23.32
CA ILE A 445 -32.48 21.95 22.29
C ILE A 445 -32.37 20.53 22.84
N ALA A 446 -32.89 19.55 22.08
CA ALA A 446 -32.77 18.15 22.44
C ALA A 446 -31.30 17.83 22.74
N SER A 447 -31.01 17.22 23.89
CA SER A 447 -29.65 16.92 24.35
C SER A 447 -28.81 16.20 23.30
N ASP A 448 -29.46 15.32 22.53
CA ASP A 448 -28.83 14.56 21.43
C ASP A 448 -28.30 15.46 20.29
N ARG A 449 -29.09 16.49 19.89
CA ARG A 449 -28.65 17.42 18.86
C ARG A 449 -27.47 18.28 19.33
N LEU A 450 -27.45 18.67 20.58
CA LEU A 450 -26.37 19.44 21.15
C LEU A 450 -25.09 18.59 21.30
N ILE A 451 -25.21 17.31 21.67
CA ILE A 451 -24.11 16.35 21.68
C ILE A 451 -23.52 16.20 20.27
N GLU A 452 -24.38 16.04 19.25
CA GLU A 452 -23.96 15.92 17.87
C GLU A 452 -23.14 17.15 17.42
N ILE A 453 -23.64 18.35 17.68
CA ILE A 453 -22.95 19.60 17.34
C ILE A 453 -21.61 19.71 18.08
N LEU A 454 -21.58 19.43 19.38
CA LEU A 454 -20.35 19.50 20.18
C LEU A 454 -19.28 18.51 19.69
N LEU A 455 -19.67 17.31 19.31
CA LEU A 455 -18.74 16.27 18.89
C LEU A 455 -18.32 16.38 17.42
N PHE A 456 -19.27 16.67 16.54
CA PHE A 456 -19.09 16.56 15.08
C PHE A 456 -19.20 17.91 14.36
N GLY A 457 -19.58 18.98 15.04
CA GLY A 457 -19.91 20.25 14.39
C GLY A 457 -21.25 20.20 13.66
N SER A 458 -21.55 21.24 12.90
CA SER A 458 -22.76 21.33 12.07
C SER A 458 -22.41 21.77 10.65
N LYS A 459 -23.04 21.13 9.66
CA LYS A 459 -22.93 21.53 8.23
C LYS A 459 -23.59 22.88 7.93
N GLU A 460 -24.45 23.34 8.81
CA GLU A 460 -25.15 24.63 8.72
C GLU A 460 -24.24 25.79 9.16
N LEU A 461 -23.14 25.50 9.85
CA LEU A 461 -22.16 26.47 10.35
C LEU A 461 -20.93 26.53 9.45
N SER A 462 -20.30 27.70 9.38
CA SER A 462 -19.00 27.83 8.72
C SER A 462 -17.91 27.03 9.45
N ASP A 463 -16.83 26.70 8.75
CA ASP A 463 -15.69 26.00 9.36
C ASP A 463 -15.09 26.77 10.53
N HIS A 464 -15.04 28.10 10.47
CA HIS A 464 -14.54 28.93 11.55
C HIS A 464 -15.39 28.79 12.83
N LEU A 465 -16.72 28.74 12.71
CA LEU A 465 -17.61 28.54 13.84
C LEU A 465 -17.52 27.11 14.40
N ASN A 466 -17.39 26.13 13.54
CA ASN A 466 -17.14 24.73 13.95
C ASN A 466 -15.78 24.58 14.67
N ILE A 467 -14.74 25.29 14.24
CA ILE A 467 -13.45 25.35 14.96
C ILE A 467 -13.66 25.91 16.36
N HIS A 468 -14.39 27.02 16.50
CA HIS A 468 -14.64 27.64 17.78
C HIS A 468 -15.40 26.70 18.75
N ILE A 469 -16.43 26.00 18.29
CA ILE A 469 -17.15 25.00 19.07
C ILE A 469 -16.23 23.86 19.50
N CYS A 470 -15.40 23.37 18.59
CA CYS A 470 -14.43 22.31 18.84
C CYS A 470 -13.42 22.74 19.92
N GLU A 471 -12.88 23.96 19.83
CA GLU A 471 -11.91 24.50 20.80
C GLU A 471 -12.56 24.76 22.16
N ALA A 472 -13.80 25.24 22.19
CA ALA A 472 -14.56 25.44 23.45
C ALA A 472 -14.78 24.10 24.18
N LEU A 473 -15.20 23.05 23.46
CA LEU A 473 -15.33 21.71 24.05
C LEU A 473 -13.98 21.14 24.49
N GLN A 474 -12.93 21.32 23.72
CA GLN A 474 -11.58 20.87 24.08
C GLN A 474 -11.07 21.59 25.35
N LYS A 475 -11.35 22.88 25.49
CA LYS A 475 -11.04 23.64 26.70
C LYS A 475 -11.79 23.08 27.90
N TYR A 476 -13.10 22.82 27.77
CA TYR A 476 -13.90 22.16 28.81
C TYR A 476 -13.29 20.81 29.22
N ILE A 477 -12.92 19.94 28.26
CA ILE A 477 -12.30 18.64 28.52
C ILE A 477 -10.99 18.78 29.32
N VAL A 478 -10.17 19.79 29.02
CA VAL A 478 -8.90 20.04 29.71
C VAL A 478 -9.15 20.60 31.11
N ASP A 479 -10.03 21.58 31.23
CA ASP A 479 -10.30 22.30 32.49
C ASP A 479 -10.94 21.38 33.55
N THR A 480 -11.76 20.41 33.12
CA THR A 480 -12.36 19.41 34.05
C THR A 480 -11.32 18.43 34.60
N ARG A 481 -10.14 18.30 34.00
CA ARG A 481 -9.09 17.34 34.35
C ARG A 481 -9.53 15.86 34.37
N ARG A 482 -10.77 15.55 33.93
CA ARG A 482 -11.36 14.22 34.04
C ARG A 482 -10.59 13.14 33.29
N PHE A 483 -9.88 13.51 32.24
CA PHE A 483 -9.16 12.58 31.38
C PHE A 483 -7.64 12.48 31.64
N LEU A 484 -7.15 13.20 32.66
CA LEU A 484 -5.74 13.18 33.03
C LEU A 484 -5.34 11.91 33.79
N TYR A 485 -6.30 11.29 34.50
CA TYR A 485 -6.09 10.12 35.35
C TYR A 485 -6.78 8.87 34.80
#